data_796327fa37d29bb32fa0026b356994f6
#
_entry.id   796327fa37d29bb32fa0026b356994f6
#
_cell.length_a   1.000
_cell.length_b   1.000
_cell.length_c   1.000
_cell.angle_alpha   90.00
_cell.angle_beta   90.00
_cell.angle_gamma   90.00
#
_symmetry.space_group_name_H-M   'P 1'
#
loop_
_entity.id
_entity.type
_entity.pdbx_description
1 polymer ?
#
loop_
_entity_poly.entity_id
_entity_poly.type
_entity_poly.pdbx_seq_one_letter_code
_entity_poly.pdbx_strand_id
1 'polypeptide(L)'
;MQMIDKLKVKLKEVFSLLPDKADEELIIQSIREDIEFKGVRIWILICAIFTASLGLNVNSTAVIIGGMLISPLMNPIVGLGLGLGIYDLALVKRSLRSLAIMVLISLTTATLYFMLSPLSQAQSELLARTQPTIYDVLIALIGGAAGIFANSAKINKGNILMGVAIATALMPPLCTAGYGISQGSLSYFLGAAYLFTINTIFIALSTLVVVRLLRFAPVQRLSRAHDRKIHRWIVAIIIGVATPSIYSGVLLVRQSIKEDSINRFVRDKLNTRDLQALKYNLINNEGQEILDVVLLGRKLDSMEVGSLQKTMQEDYHLPSVHLLLRQDFTPENDSVHRGVNSDFISADFIHKQDELLQSKQAERDSLAMLLEETRKISEEGKAIEQELCSLFSDVQSARLQSMNFDDDIVYMLAYKGERELNAQEQAQIRSWLSTRLSIKAEAIHFYRL
;
A
#
# COMPACT_ATOMS: atom_id res chain seq x y z
N MET A 1 -4.23 43.87 -7.00
CA MET A 1 -4.92 43.67 -5.73
C MET A 1 -6.29 43.06 -5.91
N GLN A 2 -7.20 43.59 -6.73
CA GLN A 2 -8.55 43.05 -6.98
C GLN A 2 -8.62 41.62 -7.54
N MET A 3 -7.63 41.18 -8.33
CA MET A 3 -7.63 39.82 -8.90
C MET A 3 -7.28 38.75 -7.86
N ILE A 4 -6.39 39.06 -6.92
CA ILE A 4 -6.03 38.16 -5.80
C ILE A 4 -7.20 38.01 -4.82
N ASP A 5 -7.94 39.11 -4.56
CA ASP A 5 -9.11 39.08 -3.69
C ASP A 5 -10.27 38.30 -4.33
N LYS A 6 -10.50 38.45 -5.63
CA LYS A 6 -11.48 37.61 -6.38
C LYS A 6 -11.09 36.15 -6.38
N LEU A 7 -9.80 35.83 -6.52
CA LEU A 7 -9.30 34.46 -6.46
C LEU A 7 -9.47 33.86 -5.07
N LYS A 8 -9.17 34.61 -4.01
CA LYS A 8 -9.40 34.20 -2.61
C LYS A 8 -10.87 33.93 -2.30
N VAL A 9 -11.79 34.79 -2.80
CA VAL A 9 -13.23 34.63 -2.62
C VAL A 9 -13.70 33.38 -3.36
N LYS A 10 -13.27 33.16 -4.60
CA LYS A 10 -13.65 32.01 -5.42
C LYS A 10 -13.05 30.72 -4.86
N LEU A 11 -11.80 30.73 -4.37
CA LEU A 11 -11.20 29.61 -3.64
C LEU A 11 -11.98 29.30 -2.36
N LYS A 12 -12.35 30.30 -1.57
CA LYS A 12 -13.14 30.13 -0.36
C LYS A 12 -14.53 29.55 -0.65
N GLU A 13 -15.14 29.89 -1.77
CA GLU A 13 -16.43 29.38 -2.22
C GLU A 13 -16.32 27.93 -2.68
N VAL A 14 -15.30 27.60 -3.49
CA VAL A 14 -15.05 26.22 -3.99
C VAL A 14 -14.65 25.27 -2.87
N PHE A 15 -13.87 25.73 -1.88
CA PHE A 15 -13.44 24.89 -0.74
C PHE A 15 -14.37 25.00 0.49
N SER A 16 -15.49 25.71 0.38
CA SER A 16 -16.46 25.80 1.47
C SER A 16 -17.27 24.50 1.56
N LEU A 17 -17.13 23.80 2.68
CA LEU A 17 -17.86 22.56 2.97
C LEU A 17 -19.31 22.80 3.43
N LEU A 18 -19.64 24.04 3.82
CA LEU A 18 -20.94 24.40 4.43
C LEU A 18 -22.13 24.33 3.46
N PRO A 19 -22.03 24.72 2.17
CA PRO A 19 -23.14 24.64 1.22
C PRO A 19 -23.59 23.21 0.90
N ASP A 20 -22.64 22.27 0.92
CA ASP A 20 -22.87 20.85 0.56
C ASP A 20 -23.17 19.96 1.76
N LYS A 21 -23.17 20.52 2.98
CA LYS A 21 -23.50 19.81 4.20
C LYS A 21 -24.99 19.43 4.21
N ALA A 22 -25.27 18.15 4.41
CA ALA A 22 -26.63 17.68 4.64
C ALA A 22 -27.17 18.16 6.00
N ASP A 23 -28.46 17.96 6.24
CA ASP A 23 -29.06 18.26 7.53
C ASP A 23 -28.36 17.46 8.64
N GLU A 24 -27.99 18.15 9.73
CA GLU A 24 -27.24 17.54 10.84
C GLU A 24 -28.02 16.41 11.50
N GLU A 25 -29.34 16.54 11.64
CA GLU A 25 -30.18 15.51 12.23
C GLU A 25 -30.20 14.26 11.38
N LEU A 26 -30.25 14.39 10.05
CA LEU A 26 -30.22 13.26 9.11
C LEU A 26 -28.85 12.55 9.15
N ILE A 27 -27.75 13.32 9.24
CA ILE A 27 -26.41 12.73 9.35
C ILE A 27 -26.28 11.93 10.65
N ILE A 28 -26.67 12.53 11.77
CA ILE A 28 -26.59 11.89 13.10
C ILE A 28 -27.47 10.64 13.13
N GLN A 29 -28.70 10.70 12.57
CA GLN A 29 -29.60 9.57 12.50
C GLN A 29 -29.02 8.44 11.64
N SER A 30 -28.51 8.75 10.45
CA SER A 30 -27.88 7.77 9.57
C SER A 30 -26.73 7.04 10.26
N ILE A 31 -25.84 7.79 10.92
CA ILE A 31 -24.71 7.19 11.66
C ILE A 31 -25.22 6.33 12.83
N ARG A 32 -26.25 6.75 13.55
CA ARG A 32 -26.86 5.96 14.63
C ARG A 32 -27.44 4.64 14.13
N GLU A 33 -28.10 4.63 12.97
CA GLU A 33 -28.64 3.43 12.33
C GLU A 33 -27.51 2.50 11.85
N ASP A 34 -26.43 3.06 11.31
CA ASP A 34 -25.29 2.32 10.81
C ASP A 34 -24.43 1.65 11.91
N ILE A 35 -24.48 2.19 13.13
CA ILE A 35 -23.80 1.60 14.30
C ILE A 35 -24.56 0.37 14.83
N GLU A 36 -25.85 0.23 14.56
CA GLU A 36 -26.61 -0.94 15.00
C GLU A 36 -26.10 -2.21 14.30
N PHE A 37 -25.42 -3.03 15.08
CA PHE A 37 -24.82 -4.29 14.61
C PHE A 37 -25.72 -5.46 14.93
N LYS A 38 -26.59 -5.83 14.00
CA LYS A 38 -27.58 -6.93 14.15
C LYS A 38 -27.84 -7.60 12.80
N GLY A 39 -28.30 -8.86 12.87
CA GLY A 39 -28.82 -9.60 11.72
C GLY A 39 -27.80 -9.76 10.59
N VAL A 40 -28.15 -9.32 9.40
CA VAL A 40 -27.35 -9.49 8.17
C VAL A 40 -25.95 -8.86 8.28
N ARG A 41 -25.78 -7.78 9.04
CA ARG A 41 -24.49 -7.12 9.21
C ARG A 41 -23.44 -8.01 9.89
N ILE A 42 -23.85 -8.95 10.74
CA ILE A 42 -22.98 -9.94 11.38
C ILE A 42 -22.41 -10.87 10.32
N TRP A 43 -23.27 -11.41 9.45
CA TRP A 43 -22.85 -12.31 8.38
C TRP A 43 -21.96 -11.62 7.35
N ILE A 44 -22.25 -10.35 7.02
CA ILE A 44 -21.39 -9.54 6.16
C ILE A 44 -19.99 -9.40 6.78
N LEU A 45 -19.90 -9.11 8.08
CA LEU A 45 -18.61 -9.02 8.76
C LEU A 45 -17.85 -10.34 8.73
N ILE A 46 -18.52 -11.47 9.03
CA ILE A 46 -17.91 -12.80 8.99
C ILE A 46 -17.37 -13.10 7.58
N CYS A 47 -18.15 -12.88 6.53
CA CYS A 47 -17.72 -13.08 5.15
C CYS A 47 -16.54 -12.16 4.79
N ALA A 48 -16.58 -10.90 5.21
CA ALA A 48 -15.53 -9.93 4.98
C ALA A 48 -14.20 -10.37 5.65
N ILE A 49 -14.26 -10.77 6.94
CA ILE A 49 -13.07 -11.26 7.67
C ILE A 49 -12.54 -12.55 7.05
N PHE A 50 -13.42 -13.46 6.65
CA PHE A 50 -13.01 -14.69 5.99
C PHE A 50 -12.27 -14.41 4.68
N THR A 51 -12.83 -13.53 3.82
CA THR A 51 -12.21 -13.11 2.57
C THR A 51 -10.86 -12.43 2.79
N ALA A 52 -10.76 -11.53 3.77
CA ALA A 52 -9.50 -10.85 4.06
C ALA A 52 -8.45 -11.79 4.65
N SER A 53 -8.85 -12.73 5.51
CA SER A 53 -7.95 -13.76 6.07
C SER A 53 -7.43 -14.69 4.98
N LEU A 54 -8.30 -15.08 4.04
CA LEU A 54 -7.88 -15.84 2.85
C LEU A 54 -6.90 -15.04 1.99
N GLY A 55 -7.18 -13.75 1.74
CA GLY A 55 -6.29 -12.86 1.00
C GLY A 55 -4.91 -12.70 1.65
N LEU A 56 -4.86 -12.57 2.98
CA LEU A 56 -3.61 -12.53 3.76
C LEU A 56 -2.83 -13.85 3.65
N ASN A 57 -3.54 -14.96 3.67
CA ASN A 57 -2.94 -16.30 3.62
C ASN A 57 -2.33 -16.62 2.25
N VAL A 58 -2.98 -16.19 1.16
CA VAL A 58 -2.49 -16.37 -0.21
C VAL A 58 -1.66 -15.19 -0.72
N ASN A 59 -1.32 -14.24 0.16
CA ASN A 59 -0.54 -13.04 -0.14
C ASN A 59 -1.10 -12.19 -1.29
N SER A 60 -2.43 -12.10 -1.40
CA SER A 60 -3.13 -11.38 -2.46
C SER A 60 -3.74 -10.07 -1.95
N THR A 61 -3.07 -8.95 -2.23
CA THR A 61 -3.52 -7.60 -1.86
C THR A 61 -4.91 -7.29 -2.44
N ALA A 62 -5.21 -7.75 -3.67
CA ALA A 62 -6.51 -7.53 -4.32
C ALA A 62 -7.66 -8.20 -3.54
N VAL A 63 -7.48 -9.44 -3.08
CA VAL A 63 -8.48 -10.17 -2.29
C VAL A 63 -8.66 -9.52 -0.91
N ILE A 64 -7.56 -9.07 -0.29
CA ILE A 64 -7.59 -8.33 0.97
C ILE A 64 -8.45 -7.07 0.81
N ILE A 65 -8.21 -6.26 -0.22
CA ILE A 65 -8.98 -5.04 -0.52
C ILE A 65 -10.46 -5.38 -0.75
N GLY A 66 -10.77 -6.45 -1.48
CA GLY A 66 -12.14 -6.92 -1.69
C GLY A 66 -12.89 -7.21 -0.37
N GLY A 67 -12.25 -7.90 0.57
CA GLY A 67 -12.79 -8.14 1.91
C GLY A 67 -13.02 -6.84 2.69
N MET A 68 -12.06 -5.90 2.63
CA MET A 68 -12.14 -4.61 3.31
C MET A 68 -13.34 -3.77 2.86
N LEU A 69 -13.66 -3.79 1.56
CA LEU A 69 -14.77 -3.03 0.97
C LEU A 69 -16.12 -3.39 1.54
N ILE A 70 -16.29 -4.64 1.96
CA ILE A 70 -17.56 -5.17 2.48
C ILE A 70 -17.68 -4.95 4.00
N SER A 71 -16.61 -4.61 4.69
CA SER A 71 -16.55 -4.58 6.15
C SER A 71 -17.30 -3.41 6.78
N PRO A 72 -18.18 -3.65 7.76
CA PRO A 72 -18.89 -2.60 8.49
C PRO A 72 -18.10 -1.99 9.66
N LEU A 73 -16.81 -2.34 9.87
CA LEU A 73 -15.99 -1.92 11.02
C LEU A 73 -15.83 -0.40 11.16
N MET A 74 -15.95 0.34 10.07
CA MET A 74 -15.79 1.79 10.06
C MET A 74 -16.87 2.52 10.89
N ASN A 75 -18.13 2.07 10.78
CA ASN A 75 -19.29 2.83 11.27
C ASN A 75 -19.24 3.11 12.80
N PRO A 76 -18.91 2.13 13.66
CA PRO A 76 -18.80 2.41 15.10
C PRO A 76 -17.65 3.39 15.43
N ILE A 77 -16.57 3.39 14.65
CA ILE A 77 -15.41 4.26 14.93
C ILE A 77 -15.73 5.71 14.54
N VAL A 78 -16.38 5.93 13.39
CA VAL A 78 -16.92 7.23 13.00
C VAL A 78 -17.95 7.69 14.02
N GLY A 79 -18.82 6.79 14.50
CA GLY A 79 -19.78 7.07 15.57
C GLY A 79 -19.15 7.45 16.91
N LEU A 80 -17.99 6.89 17.26
CA LEU A 80 -17.19 7.32 18.43
C LEU A 80 -16.72 8.76 18.27
N GLY A 81 -16.11 9.09 17.14
CA GLY A 81 -15.63 10.44 16.83
C GLY A 81 -16.75 11.48 16.78
N LEU A 82 -17.88 11.14 16.12
CA LEU A 82 -19.06 11.99 16.10
C LEU A 82 -19.63 12.21 17.51
N GLY A 83 -19.87 11.14 18.27
CA GLY A 83 -20.42 11.20 19.60
C GLY A 83 -19.61 12.06 20.56
N LEU A 84 -18.27 11.95 20.50
CA LEU A 84 -17.34 12.85 21.23
C LEU A 84 -17.46 14.29 20.70
N GLY A 85 -17.59 14.47 19.39
CA GLY A 85 -17.70 15.78 18.74
C GLY A 85 -18.94 16.58 19.15
N ILE A 86 -20.09 15.92 19.22
CA ILE A 86 -21.40 16.52 19.56
C ILE A 86 -21.80 16.37 21.04
N TYR A 87 -20.93 15.84 21.89
CA TYR A 87 -21.16 15.57 23.31
C TYR A 87 -22.32 14.58 23.58
N ASP A 88 -22.49 13.57 22.74
CA ASP A 88 -23.46 12.50 22.92
C ASP A 88 -22.82 11.24 23.51
N LEU A 89 -22.82 11.15 24.85
CA LEU A 89 -22.25 10.00 25.57
C LEU A 89 -23.02 8.69 25.31
N ALA A 90 -24.32 8.77 24.99
CA ALA A 90 -25.11 7.60 24.67
C ALA A 90 -24.65 7.00 23.34
N LEU A 91 -24.37 7.85 22.34
CA LEU A 91 -23.80 7.46 21.06
C LEU A 91 -22.40 6.85 21.23
N VAL A 92 -21.53 7.49 22.03
CA VAL A 92 -20.18 6.96 22.34
C VAL A 92 -20.26 5.55 22.95
N LYS A 93 -21.12 5.36 23.97
CA LYS A 93 -21.28 4.05 24.62
C LYS A 93 -21.83 2.99 23.66
N ARG A 94 -22.80 3.35 22.81
CA ARG A 94 -23.36 2.44 21.80
C ARG A 94 -22.31 2.06 20.76
N SER A 95 -21.53 3.02 20.26
CA SER A 95 -20.44 2.81 19.31
C SER A 95 -19.35 1.91 19.86
N LEU A 96 -18.93 2.16 21.10
CA LEU A 96 -17.91 1.36 21.77
C LEU A 96 -18.36 -0.10 21.97
N ARG A 97 -19.62 -0.30 22.39
CA ARG A 97 -20.22 -1.64 22.52
C ARG A 97 -20.29 -2.37 21.18
N SER A 98 -20.73 -1.69 20.14
CA SER A 98 -20.80 -2.26 18.79
C SER A 98 -19.42 -2.64 18.28
N LEU A 99 -18.43 -1.75 18.44
CA LEU A 99 -17.04 -2.02 18.07
C LEU A 99 -16.47 -3.23 18.81
N ALA A 100 -16.69 -3.33 20.12
CA ALA A 100 -16.21 -4.47 20.92
C ALA A 100 -16.79 -5.81 20.44
N ILE A 101 -18.09 -5.82 20.10
CA ILE A 101 -18.74 -7.03 19.56
C ILE A 101 -18.17 -7.38 18.18
N MET A 102 -17.97 -6.38 17.29
CA MET A 102 -17.38 -6.60 15.97
C MET A 102 -15.95 -7.12 16.07
N VAL A 103 -15.13 -6.55 16.96
CA VAL A 103 -13.74 -7.02 17.21
C VAL A 103 -13.74 -8.47 17.68
N LEU A 104 -14.62 -8.82 18.62
CA LEU A 104 -14.71 -10.20 19.14
C LEU A 104 -15.08 -11.19 18.03
N ILE A 105 -16.10 -10.87 17.22
CA ILE A 105 -16.52 -11.73 16.10
C ILE A 105 -15.40 -11.84 15.07
N SER A 106 -14.71 -10.73 14.77
CA SER A 106 -13.61 -10.72 13.80
C SER A 106 -12.44 -11.55 14.26
N LEU A 107 -12.03 -11.42 15.52
CA LEU A 107 -10.94 -12.24 16.10
C LEU A 107 -11.30 -13.72 16.09
N THR A 108 -12.52 -14.08 16.53
CA THR A 108 -12.98 -15.48 16.49
C THR A 108 -13.01 -16.03 15.08
N THR A 109 -13.56 -15.30 14.11
CA THR A 109 -13.63 -15.75 12.72
C THR A 109 -12.24 -15.91 12.11
N ALA A 110 -11.35 -14.95 12.30
CA ALA A 110 -9.98 -15.02 11.77
C ALA A 110 -9.20 -16.17 12.45
N THR A 111 -9.30 -16.32 13.77
CA THR A 111 -8.63 -17.41 14.49
C THR A 111 -9.09 -18.76 14.00
N LEU A 112 -10.41 -18.96 13.85
CA LEU A 112 -10.95 -20.21 13.32
C LEU A 112 -10.47 -20.49 11.89
N TYR A 113 -10.45 -19.46 11.03
CA TYR A 113 -9.94 -19.61 9.68
C TYR A 113 -8.48 -20.08 9.68
N PHE A 114 -7.60 -19.40 10.42
CA PHE A 114 -6.17 -19.74 10.44
C PHE A 114 -5.86 -21.06 11.16
N MET A 115 -6.69 -21.48 12.10
CA MET A 115 -6.58 -22.81 12.71
C MET A 115 -6.96 -23.95 11.74
N LEU A 116 -7.91 -23.69 10.84
CA LEU A 116 -8.37 -24.66 9.84
C LEU A 116 -7.52 -24.64 8.56
N SER A 117 -6.78 -23.55 8.32
CA SER A 117 -5.98 -23.38 7.10
C SER A 117 -4.76 -24.30 7.13
N PRO A 118 -4.49 -25.05 6.03
CA PRO A 118 -3.27 -25.86 5.91
C PRO A 118 -2.01 -25.01 5.70
N LEU A 119 -2.15 -23.72 5.34
CA LEU A 119 -1.03 -22.81 5.10
C LEU A 119 -0.66 -22.12 6.42
N SER A 120 0.39 -22.60 7.08
CA SER A 120 0.83 -22.09 8.39
C SER A 120 1.90 -21.01 8.32
N GLN A 121 2.52 -20.77 7.14
CA GLN A 121 3.58 -19.78 7.01
C GLN A 121 3.04 -18.37 6.97
N ALA A 122 3.68 -17.47 7.77
CA ALA A 122 3.35 -16.06 7.78
C ALA A 122 3.83 -15.40 6.48
N GLN A 123 2.90 -14.98 5.64
CA GLN A 123 3.16 -14.26 4.39
C GLN A 123 3.55 -12.79 4.64
N SER A 124 4.18 -12.15 3.65
CA SER A 124 4.68 -10.77 3.77
C SER A 124 3.58 -9.75 4.10
N GLU A 125 2.39 -9.87 3.50
CA GLU A 125 1.24 -9.00 3.78
C GLU A 125 0.77 -9.13 5.23
N LEU A 126 0.86 -10.32 5.81
CA LEU A 126 0.51 -10.57 7.21
C LEU A 126 1.55 -9.97 8.15
N LEU A 127 2.84 -10.18 7.87
CA LEU A 127 3.94 -9.64 8.67
C LEU A 127 3.97 -8.10 8.65
N ALA A 128 3.67 -7.47 7.51
CA ALA A 128 3.57 -6.03 7.39
C ALA A 128 2.55 -5.39 8.35
N ARG A 129 1.58 -6.16 8.86
CA ARG A 129 0.56 -5.68 9.81
C ARG A 129 0.91 -5.91 11.27
N THR A 130 2.07 -6.43 11.56
CA THR A 130 2.56 -6.63 12.94
C THR A 130 3.39 -5.46 13.46
N GLN A 131 3.84 -4.57 12.56
CA GLN A 131 4.66 -3.41 12.90
C GLN A 131 3.99 -2.13 12.39
N PRO A 132 3.47 -1.27 13.28
CA PRO A 132 2.88 0.00 12.87
C PRO A 132 3.92 0.95 12.29
N THR A 133 3.49 1.70 11.27
CA THR A 133 4.30 2.73 10.62
C THR A 133 3.65 4.10 10.75
N ILE A 134 4.42 5.17 10.49
CA ILE A 134 3.86 6.53 10.41
C ILE A 134 2.79 6.63 9.31
N TYR A 135 2.95 5.87 8.24
CA TYR A 135 1.99 5.90 7.13
C TYR A 135 0.62 5.38 7.54
N ASP A 136 0.56 4.38 8.43
CA ASP A 136 -0.71 3.87 8.97
C ASP A 136 -1.46 4.97 9.74
N VAL A 137 -0.74 5.76 10.55
CA VAL A 137 -1.31 6.90 11.28
C VAL A 137 -1.85 7.96 10.32
N LEU A 138 -1.08 8.32 9.27
CA LEU A 138 -1.50 9.30 8.27
C LEU A 138 -2.73 8.79 7.49
N ILE A 139 -2.74 7.52 7.08
CA ILE A 139 -3.88 6.89 6.41
C ILE A 139 -5.11 6.91 7.32
N ALA A 140 -4.96 6.60 8.60
CA ALA A 140 -6.04 6.63 9.56
C ALA A 140 -6.63 8.03 9.76
N LEU A 141 -5.77 9.07 9.85
CA LEU A 141 -6.21 10.46 9.95
C LEU A 141 -6.95 10.93 8.69
N ILE A 142 -6.37 10.72 7.51
CA ILE A 142 -6.97 11.14 6.23
C ILE A 142 -8.25 10.34 5.97
N GLY A 143 -8.21 9.03 6.21
CA GLY A 143 -9.36 8.15 6.07
C GLY A 143 -10.51 8.54 6.98
N GLY A 144 -10.23 8.83 8.25
CA GLY A 144 -11.23 9.29 9.22
C GLY A 144 -11.88 10.61 8.81
N ALA A 145 -11.09 11.57 8.31
CA ALA A 145 -11.62 12.83 7.76
C ALA A 145 -12.51 12.58 6.54
N ALA A 146 -12.02 11.78 5.59
CA ALA A 146 -12.78 11.43 4.38
C ALA A 146 -14.11 10.74 4.73
N GLY A 147 -14.10 9.83 5.70
CA GLY A 147 -15.30 9.11 6.13
C GLY A 147 -16.40 10.01 6.67
N ILE A 148 -16.07 11.00 7.51
CA ILE A 148 -17.08 11.93 8.02
C ILE A 148 -17.50 12.96 6.97
N PHE A 149 -16.62 13.41 6.07
CA PHE A 149 -17.01 14.26 4.95
C PHE A 149 -18.02 13.57 4.06
N ALA A 150 -17.81 12.29 3.76
CA ALA A 150 -18.72 11.48 2.98
C ALA A 150 -20.10 11.35 3.60
N ASN A 151 -20.14 11.05 4.89
CA ASN A 151 -21.39 10.95 5.63
C ASN A 151 -22.11 12.31 5.77
N SER A 152 -21.36 13.42 5.65
CA SER A 152 -21.88 14.78 5.79
C SER A 152 -22.36 15.41 4.48
N ALA A 153 -22.05 14.82 3.32
CA ALA A 153 -22.41 15.36 2.02
C ALA A 153 -23.86 15.10 1.65
N LYS A 154 -24.52 16.09 1.00
CA LYS A 154 -25.88 15.98 0.45
C LYS A 154 -25.98 14.99 -0.71
N ILE A 155 -24.86 14.76 -1.41
CA ILE A 155 -24.80 13.97 -2.64
C ILE A 155 -24.74 12.48 -2.28
N ASN A 156 -25.71 11.76 -2.79
CA ASN A 156 -25.88 10.31 -2.84
C ASN A 156 -24.99 9.42 -1.94
N LYS A 157 -25.66 8.70 -1.08
CA LYS A 157 -25.17 7.67 -0.16
C LYS A 157 -24.47 6.45 -0.83
N GLY A 158 -24.01 6.57 -2.07
CA GLY A 158 -23.24 5.54 -2.78
C GLY A 158 -21.77 5.46 -2.36
N ASN A 159 -21.47 5.68 -1.09
CA ASN A 159 -20.13 5.94 -0.57
C ASN A 159 -19.31 4.66 -0.25
N ILE A 160 -19.43 3.65 -1.06
CA ILE A 160 -18.62 2.43 -0.98
C ILE A 160 -17.11 2.78 -1.07
N LEU A 161 -16.74 3.73 -1.92
CA LEU A 161 -15.34 4.13 -2.14
C LEU A 161 -14.64 4.74 -0.90
N MET A 162 -15.37 5.41 -0.03
CA MET A 162 -14.77 6.08 1.13
C MET A 162 -14.58 5.14 2.33
N GLY A 163 -15.35 4.07 2.40
CA GLY A 163 -15.09 2.96 3.34
C GLY A 163 -13.77 2.26 3.11
N VAL A 164 -13.23 2.32 1.88
CA VAL A 164 -12.00 1.63 1.48
C VAL A 164 -10.79 2.14 2.26
N ALA A 165 -10.56 3.44 2.28
CA ALA A 165 -9.37 4.01 2.92
C ALA A 165 -9.32 3.74 4.44
N ILE A 166 -10.50 3.73 5.10
CA ILE A 166 -10.60 3.44 6.54
C ILE A 166 -10.52 1.93 6.79
N ALA A 167 -11.19 1.14 5.96
CA ALA A 167 -11.20 -0.32 6.09
C ALA A 167 -9.81 -0.92 5.88
N THR A 168 -8.97 -0.33 5.01
CA THR A 168 -7.57 -0.76 4.81
C THR A 168 -6.73 -0.67 6.08
N ALA A 169 -7.02 0.29 6.95
CA ALA A 169 -6.30 0.49 8.19
C ALA A 169 -6.76 -0.43 9.35
N LEU A 170 -7.98 -1.00 9.28
CA LEU A 170 -8.60 -1.68 10.44
C LEU A 170 -8.66 -3.19 10.30
N MET A 171 -9.07 -3.68 9.13
CA MET A 171 -9.41 -5.09 8.97
C MET A 171 -8.19 -6.02 8.93
N PRO A 172 -7.12 -5.74 8.15
CA PRO A 172 -5.96 -6.61 8.11
C PRO A 172 -5.26 -6.78 9.46
N PRO A 173 -5.04 -5.72 10.27
CA PRO A 173 -4.48 -5.90 11.61
C PRO A 173 -5.33 -6.81 12.50
N LEU A 174 -6.67 -6.73 12.37
CA LEU A 174 -7.56 -7.57 13.16
C LEU A 174 -7.50 -9.05 12.73
N CYS A 175 -7.40 -9.32 11.42
CA CYS A 175 -7.17 -10.66 10.89
C CYS A 175 -5.79 -11.20 11.33
N THR A 176 -4.74 -10.37 11.28
CA THR A 176 -3.39 -10.72 11.73
C THR A 176 -3.33 -10.99 13.24
N ALA A 177 -4.11 -10.25 14.04
CA ALA A 177 -4.26 -10.57 15.47
C ALA A 177 -4.89 -11.95 15.67
N GLY A 178 -5.92 -12.31 14.87
CA GLY A 178 -6.50 -13.65 14.84
C GLY A 178 -5.49 -14.75 14.45
N TYR A 179 -4.62 -14.46 13.47
CA TYR A 179 -3.50 -15.34 13.13
C TYR A 179 -2.53 -15.50 14.32
N GLY A 180 -2.17 -14.41 15.00
CA GLY A 180 -1.34 -14.47 16.20
C GLY A 180 -1.90 -15.40 17.29
N ILE A 181 -3.22 -15.35 17.50
CA ILE A 181 -3.91 -16.27 18.43
C ILE A 181 -3.81 -17.72 17.93
N SER A 182 -4.08 -17.99 16.65
CA SER A 182 -4.06 -19.34 16.06
C SER A 182 -2.69 -20.00 16.13
N GLN A 183 -1.60 -19.21 16.02
CA GLN A 183 -0.22 -19.68 16.11
C GLN A 183 0.36 -19.67 17.54
N GLY A 184 -0.41 -19.20 18.52
CA GLY A 184 0.08 -19.03 19.90
C GLY A 184 1.18 -17.97 20.04
N SER A 185 1.32 -17.06 19.04
CA SER A 185 2.34 -16.03 19.03
C SER A 185 1.85 -14.71 19.61
N LEU A 186 2.27 -14.44 20.85
CA LEU A 186 1.91 -13.19 21.54
C LEU A 186 2.46 -11.95 20.80
N SER A 187 3.62 -12.07 20.16
CA SER A 187 4.24 -10.97 19.40
C SER A 187 3.36 -10.54 18.21
N TYR A 188 2.89 -11.47 17.41
CA TYR A 188 1.99 -11.16 16.29
C TYR A 188 0.65 -10.61 16.76
N PHE A 189 0.09 -11.19 17.82
CA PHE A 189 -1.16 -10.70 18.40
C PHE A 189 -1.04 -9.27 18.92
N LEU A 190 -0.04 -8.99 19.77
CA LEU A 190 0.13 -7.66 20.36
C LEU A 190 0.50 -6.60 19.32
N GLY A 191 1.38 -6.91 18.36
CA GLY A 191 1.75 -5.99 17.30
C GLY A 191 0.53 -5.58 16.45
N ALA A 192 -0.25 -6.55 16.00
CA ALA A 192 -1.44 -6.31 15.19
C ALA A 192 -2.58 -5.63 15.98
N ALA A 193 -2.82 -6.04 17.23
CA ALA A 193 -3.81 -5.41 18.10
C ALA A 193 -3.43 -3.95 18.42
N TYR A 194 -2.15 -3.67 18.61
CA TYR A 194 -1.64 -2.31 18.80
C TYR A 194 -1.86 -1.45 17.55
N LEU A 195 -1.55 -1.94 16.35
CA LEU A 195 -1.82 -1.25 15.10
C LEU A 195 -3.31 -0.96 14.91
N PHE A 196 -4.18 -1.95 15.16
CA PHE A 196 -5.64 -1.77 15.12
C PHE A 196 -6.10 -0.66 16.09
N THR A 197 -5.57 -0.67 17.30
CA THR A 197 -5.94 0.31 18.36
C THR A 197 -5.53 1.72 17.98
N ILE A 198 -4.29 1.92 17.50
CA ILE A 198 -3.80 3.21 17.04
C ILE A 198 -4.70 3.73 15.90
N ASN A 199 -4.93 2.93 14.88
CA ASN A 199 -5.75 3.32 13.74
C ASN A 199 -7.17 3.69 14.16
N THR A 200 -7.78 2.91 15.06
CA THR A 200 -9.10 3.22 15.62
C THR A 200 -9.13 4.57 16.32
N ILE A 201 -8.12 4.88 17.14
CA ILE A 201 -8.02 6.14 17.87
C ILE A 201 -7.83 7.31 16.91
N PHE A 202 -6.94 7.20 15.93
CA PHE A 202 -6.67 8.27 14.98
C PHE A 202 -7.84 8.54 14.03
N ILE A 203 -8.58 7.52 13.61
CA ILE A 203 -9.82 7.67 12.83
C ILE A 203 -10.88 8.41 13.66
N ALA A 204 -11.10 7.98 14.92
CA ALA A 204 -12.06 8.63 15.80
C ALA A 204 -11.67 10.08 16.10
N LEU A 205 -10.38 10.35 16.32
CA LEU A 205 -9.84 11.69 16.54
C LEU A 205 -10.02 12.58 15.32
N SER A 206 -9.70 12.08 14.14
CA SER A 206 -9.90 12.80 12.88
C SER A 206 -11.36 13.14 12.64
N THR A 207 -12.25 12.15 12.85
CA THR A 207 -13.70 12.37 12.79
C THR A 207 -14.15 13.46 13.77
N LEU A 208 -13.68 13.41 15.02
CA LEU A 208 -13.98 14.44 16.03
C LEU A 208 -13.54 15.83 15.59
N VAL A 209 -12.31 15.96 15.05
CA VAL A 209 -11.78 17.25 14.57
C VAL A 209 -12.64 17.79 13.45
N VAL A 210 -13.01 16.97 12.47
CA VAL A 210 -13.84 17.39 11.33
C VAL A 210 -15.25 17.76 11.78
N VAL A 211 -15.88 17.00 12.69
CA VAL A 211 -17.20 17.33 13.27
C VAL A 211 -17.16 18.69 13.95
N ARG A 212 -16.08 19.01 14.65
CA ARG A 212 -15.87 20.33 15.26
C ARG A 212 -15.68 21.44 14.24
N LEU A 213 -14.90 21.18 13.16
CA LEU A 213 -14.69 22.13 12.07
C LEU A 213 -16.00 22.41 11.32
N LEU A 214 -16.83 21.40 11.10
CA LEU A 214 -18.17 21.52 10.49
C LEU A 214 -19.22 22.13 11.44
N ARG A 215 -18.84 22.48 12.67
CA ARG A 215 -19.69 23.13 13.69
C ARG A 215 -21.01 22.41 13.93
N PHE A 216 -20.98 21.08 14.09
CA PHE A 216 -22.16 20.33 14.48
C PHE A 216 -22.68 20.81 15.84
N ALA A 217 -24.01 20.98 15.95
CA ALA A 217 -24.65 21.40 17.17
C ALA A 217 -24.55 20.31 18.25
N PRO A 218 -24.22 20.64 19.50
CA PRO A 218 -24.21 19.68 20.61
C PRO A 218 -25.65 19.20 20.90
N VAL A 219 -25.80 17.86 21.02
CA VAL A 219 -27.15 17.24 21.20
C VAL A 219 -27.76 17.55 22.57
N GLN A 220 -26.95 17.78 23.58
CA GLN A 220 -27.44 18.06 24.92
C GLN A 220 -27.22 19.51 25.32
N ARG A 221 -28.27 20.30 25.35
CA ARG A 221 -28.34 21.57 26.10
C ARG A 221 -28.71 21.26 27.55
N LEU A 222 -27.73 20.75 28.35
CA LEU A 222 -27.95 20.54 29.77
C LEU A 222 -27.88 21.84 30.57
N SER A 223 -28.48 21.83 31.78
CA SER A 223 -28.39 22.94 32.76
C SER A 223 -26.91 23.32 33.00
N ARG A 224 -26.60 24.61 33.05
CA ARG A 224 -25.24 25.18 33.09
C ARG A 224 -24.31 24.60 34.15
N ALA A 225 -24.80 23.95 35.20
CA ALA A 225 -23.98 23.34 36.25
C ALA A 225 -23.57 21.88 35.89
N HIS A 226 -24.46 21.10 35.26
CA HIS A 226 -24.18 19.75 34.79
C HIS A 226 -23.32 19.77 33.51
N ASP A 227 -23.51 20.76 32.65
CA ASP A 227 -22.74 20.99 31.45
C ASP A 227 -21.23 21.11 31.73
N ARG A 228 -20.84 21.86 32.77
CA ARG A 228 -19.42 22.04 33.11
C ARG A 228 -18.75 20.74 33.59
N LYS A 229 -19.49 19.85 34.25
CA LYS A 229 -18.95 18.56 34.71
C LYS A 229 -18.83 17.58 33.56
N ILE A 230 -19.86 17.48 32.71
CA ILE A 230 -19.84 16.63 31.53
C ILE A 230 -18.79 17.13 30.54
N HIS A 231 -18.74 18.42 30.26
CA HIS A 231 -17.71 19.00 29.38
C HIS A 231 -16.29 18.68 29.88
N ARG A 232 -16.02 18.80 31.20
CA ARG A 232 -14.72 18.42 31.76
C ARG A 232 -14.41 16.93 31.55
N TRP A 233 -15.39 16.04 31.77
CA TRP A 233 -15.21 14.61 31.52
C TRP A 233 -14.96 14.30 30.04
N ILE A 234 -15.67 14.91 29.12
CA ILE A 234 -15.46 14.75 27.69
C ILE A 234 -14.06 15.27 27.29
N VAL A 235 -13.68 16.45 27.76
CA VAL A 235 -12.34 17.01 27.52
C VAL A 235 -11.27 16.11 28.14
N ALA A 236 -11.48 15.58 29.34
CA ALA A 236 -10.55 14.65 29.98
C ALA A 236 -10.40 13.34 29.19
N ILE A 237 -11.50 12.79 28.65
CA ILE A 237 -11.50 11.61 27.79
C ILE A 237 -10.75 11.91 26.49
N ILE A 238 -11.03 13.06 25.85
CA ILE A 238 -10.33 13.49 24.63
C ILE A 238 -8.82 13.60 24.88
N ILE A 239 -8.42 14.29 25.96
CA ILE A 239 -7.01 14.43 26.33
C ILE A 239 -6.40 13.06 26.68
N GLY A 240 -7.13 12.24 27.45
CA GLY A 240 -6.69 10.90 27.85
C GLY A 240 -6.48 9.96 26.66
N VAL A 241 -7.24 10.11 25.58
CA VAL A 241 -7.10 9.33 24.34
C VAL A 241 -6.07 9.95 23.41
N ALA A 242 -6.07 11.27 23.25
CA ALA A 242 -5.17 11.97 22.35
C ALA A 242 -3.71 11.94 22.81
N THR A 243 -3.46 12.08 24.13
CA THR A 243 -2.08 12.14 24.66
C THR A 243 -1.28 10.85 24.40
N PRO A 244 -1.76 9.64 24.74
CA PRO A 244 -1.05 8.40 24.42
C PRO A 244 -0.90 8.19 22.90
N SER A 245 -1.92 8.59 22.13
CA SER A 245 -1.91 8.47 20.67
C SER A 245 -0.85 9.36 20.02
N ILE A 246 -0.77 10.62 20.46
CA ILE A 246 0.25 11.57 20.00
C ILE A 246 1.64 11.07 20.42
N TYR A 247 1.79 10.62 21.67
CA TYR A 247 3.05 10.06 22.14
C TYR A 247 3.49 8.86 21.33
N SER A 248 2.58 7.89 21.11
CA SER A 248 2.85 6.72 20.26
C SER A 248 3.15 7.12 18.82
N GLY A 249 2.41 8.08 18.26
CA GLY A 249 2.67 8.63 16.94
C GLY A 249 4.08 9.23 16.82
N VAL A 250 4.51 10.03 17.79
CA VAL A 250 5.87 10.61 17.82
C VAL A 250 6.95 9.52 17.90
N LEU A 251 6.73 8.49 18.72
CA LEU A 251 7.65 7.35 18.80
C LEU A 251 7.76 6.62 17.46
N LEU A 252 6.62 6.33 16.82
CA LEU A 252 6.57 5.69 15.51
C LEU A 252 7.28 6.52 14.44
N VAL A 253 7.05 7.84 14.42
CA VAL A 253 7.76 8.77 13.52
C VAL A 253 9.27 8.68 13.72
N ARG A 254 9.73 8.74 14.96
CA ARG A 254 11.17 8.65 15.26
C ARG A 254 11.76 7.32 14.83
N GLN A 255 11.05 6.21 15.07
CA GLN A 255 11.49 4.89 14.66
C GLN A 255 11.53 4.78 13.13
N SER A 256 10.51 5.26 12.42
CA SER A 256 10.45 5.22 10.96
C SER A 256 11.54 6.08 10.31
N ILE A 257 11.81 7.28 10.83
CA ILE A 257 12.90 8.13 10.35
C ILE A 257 14.25 7.43 10.55
N LYS A 258 14.42 6.75 11.70
CA LYS A 258 15.63 6.00 12.00
C LYS A 258 15.84 4.83 11.04
N GLU A 259 14.79 4.04 10.80
CA GLU A 259 14.81 2.93 9.84
C GLU A 259 15.11 3.42 8.42
N ASP A 260 14.51 4.54 8.00
CA ASP A 260 14.77 5.15 6.69
C ASP A 260 16.23 5.65 6.59
N SER A 261 16.77 6.24 7.64
CA SER A 261 18.18 6.65 7.70
C SER A 261 19.14 5.46 7.60
N ILE A 262 18.83 4.35 8.29
CA ILE A 262 19.59 3.10 8.19
C ILE A 262 19.52 2.54 6.76
N ASN A 263 18.35 2.48 6.17
CA ASN A 263 18.15 1.97 4.82
C ASN A 263 18.91 2.81 3.78
N ARG A 264 18.91 4.15 3.93
CA ARG A 264 19.70 5.05 3.07
C ARG A 264 21.20 4.82 3.25
N PHE A 265 21.68 4.74 4.49
CA PHE A 265 23.08 4.46 4.77
C PHE A 265 23.55 3.14 4.13
N VAL A 266 22.79 2.07 4.33
CA VAL A 266 23.11 0.76 3.74
C VAL A 266 23.11 0.83 2.22
N ARG A 267 22.11 1.46 1.61
CA ARG A 267 22.02 1.59 0.17
C ARG A 267 23.16 2.43 -0.42
N ASP A 268 23.46 3.57 0.19
CA ASP A 268 24.36 4.57 -0.38
C ASP A 268 25.83 4.27 -0.09
N LYS A 269 26.14 3.60 1.04
CA LYS A 269 27.52 3.37 1.50
C LYS A 269 27.95 1.90 1.50
N LEU A 270 27.00 0.97 1.69
CA LEU A 270 27.30 -0.47 1.78
C LEU A 270 26.84 -1.25 0.55
N ASN A 271 25.99 -0.71 -0.31
CA ASN A 271 25.61 -1.28 -1.60
C ASN A 271 26.26 -0.50 -2.74
N THR A 272 27.57 -0.73 -2.94
CA THR A 272 28.39 -0.14 -4.01
C THR A 272 28.81 -1.22 -5.00
N ARG A 273 29.60 -0.85 -6.03
CA ARG A 273 30.12 -1.84 -7.00
C ARG A 273 30.99 -2.92 -6.36
N ASP A 274 31.69 -2.58 -5.28
CA ASP A 274 32.69 -3.44 -4.61
C ASP A 274 32.18 -4.05 -3.30
N LEU A 275 31.02 -3.61 -2.79
CA LEU A 275 30.43 -4.03 -1.54
C LEU A 275 28.93 -4.25 -1.71
N GLN A 276 28.41 -5.32 -1.15
CA GLN A 276 26.99 -5.63 -1.12
C GLN A 276 26.55 -6.06 0.27
N ALA A 277 25.60 -5.33 0.85
CA ALA A 277 24.97 -5.72 2.09
C ALA A 277 23.95 -6.83 1.82
N LEU A 278 24.20 -8.02 2.33
CA LEU A 278 23.34 -9.18 2.16
C LEU A 278 22.18 -9.18 3.15
N LYS A 279 22.47 -8.83 4.40
CA LYS A 279 21.51 -8.75 5.49
C LYS A 279 21.96 -7.67 6.47
N TYR A 280 21.03 -6.93 7.01
CA TYR A 280 21.29 -6.00 8.11
C TYR A 280 20.12 -6.03 9.09
N ASN A 281 20.45 -5.93 10.38
CA ASN A 281 19.49 -5.87 11.46
C ASN A 281 19.95 -4.86 12.51
N LEU A 282 19.01 -4.11 13.06
CA LEU A 282 19.24 -3.27 14.22
C LEU A 282 19.00 -4.11 15.48
N ILE A 283 20.04 -4.36 16.24
CA ILE A 283 19.99 -5.12 17.48
C ILE A 283 20.12 -4.14 18.64
N ASN A 284 19.23 -4.25 19.63
CA ASN A 284 19.34 -3.50 20.86
C ASN A 284 19.92 -4.43 21.93
N ASN A 285 21.16 -4.19 22.34
CA ASN A 285 21.85 -4.96 23.36
C ASN A 285 22.17 -4.07 24.56
N GLU A 286 21.51 -4.32 25.69
CA GLU A 286 21.70 -3.58 26.96
C GLU A 286 21.62 -2.04 26.84
N GLY A 287 20.74 -1.55 25.93
CA GLY A 287 20.56 -0.11 25.71
C GLY A 287 21.49 0.49 24.67
N GLN A 288 22.39 -0.30 24.08
CA GLN A 288 23.20 0.08 22.91
C GLN A 288 22.57 -0.48 21.65
N GLU A 289 22.36 0.37 20.68
CA GLU A 289 21.82 0.00 19.38
C GLU A 289 22.96 -0.32 18.43
N ILE A 290 22.98 -1.54 17.92
CA ILE A 290 24.02 -2.06 17.03
C ILE A 290 23.38 -2.38 15.67
N LEU A 291 23.89 -1.74 14.62
CA LEU A 291 23.56 -2.09 13.25
C LEU A 291 24.51 -3.23 12.81
N ASP A 292 24.01 -4.46 12.87
CA ASP A 292 24.73 -5.65 12.45
C ASP A 292 24.50 -5.85 10.95
N VAL A 293 25.57 -5.75 10.15
CA VAL A 293 25.51 -5.85 8.69
C VAL A 293 26.44 -6.95 8.21
N VAL A 294 25.88 -7.86 7.42
CA VAL A 294 26.62 -8.89 6.72
C VAL A 294 26.98 -8.37 5.33
N LEU A 295 28.27 -8.19 5.06
CA LEU A 295 28.79 -7.65 3.80
C LEU A 295 29.49 -8.72 2.97
N LEU A 296 29.21 -8.71 1.68
CA LEU A 296 29.95 -9.43 0.66
C LEU A 296 30.78 -8.44 -0.17
N GLY A 297 32.00 -8.81 -0.52
CA GLY A 297 32.86 -8.01 -1.40
C GLY A 297 34.23 -7.77 -0.81
N ARG A 298 34.83 -6.62 -1.12
CA ARG A 298 36.17 -6.22 -0.69
C ARG A 298 36.25 -6.13 0.84
N LYS A 299 37.31 -6.70 1.43
CA LYS A 299 37.57 -6.58 2.87
C LYS A 299 37.87 -5.12 3.22
N LEU A 300 37.13 -4.59 4.20
CA LEU A 300 37.31 -3.23 4.70
C LEU A 300 38.36 -3.21 5.80
N ASP A 301 39.23 -2.20 5.76
CA ASP A 301 40.21 -1.97 6.82
C ASP A 301 39.56 -1.28 8.04
N SER A 302 40.17 -1.41 9.22
CA SER A 302 39.69 -0.82 10.47
C SER A 302 39.49 0.71 10.37
N MET A 303 40.33 1.41 9.59
CA MET A 303 40.17 2.84 9.34
C MET A 303 38.92 3.17 8.49
N GLU A 304 38.64 2.34 7.49
CA GLU A 304 37.46 2.47 6.63
C GLU A 304 36.18 2.22 7.42
N VAL A 305 36.17 1.19 8.29
CA VAL A 305 35.04 0.91 9.19
C VAL A 305 34.81 2.09 10.14
N GLY A 306 35.88 2.67 10.70
CA GLY A 306 35.78 3.87 11.54
C GLY A 306 35.22 5.09 10.79
N SER A 307 35.60 5.27 9.53
CA SER A 307 35.07 6.36 8.67
C SER A 307 33.60 6.15 8.34
N LEU A 308 33.17 4.91 8.08
CA LEU A 308 31.77 4.56 7.83
C LEU A 308 30.93 4.77 9.10
N GLN A 309 31.44 4.41 10.28
CA GLN A 309 30.80 4.68 11.56
C GLN A 309 30.58 6.19 11.76
N LYS A 310 31.60 7.00 11.48
CA LYS A 310 31.51 8.46 11.60
C LYS A 310 30.53 9.05 10.60
N THR A 311 30.57 8.63 9.34
CA THR A 311 29.62 9.03 8.31
C THR A 311 28.19 8.66 8.69
N MET A 312 27.94 7.47 9.23
CA MET A 312 26.63 7.03 9.70
C MET A 312 26.09 7.96 10.81
N GLN A 313 26.97 8.37 11.74
CA GLN A 313 26.58 9.24 12.86
C GLN A 313 26.32 10.67 12.44
N GLU A 314 27.19 11.26 11.59
CA GLU A 314 27.16 12.67 11.19
C GLU A 314 26.18 12.91 10.03
N ASP A 315 26.31 12.19 8.92
CA ASP A 315 25.54 12.44 7.70
C ASP A 315 24.13 11.83 7.73
N TYR A 316 23.96 10.67 8.39
CA TYR A 316 22.69 9.97 8.48
C TYR A 316 21.97 10.17 9.81
N HIS A 317 22.50 11.00 10.69
CA HIS A 317 21.89 11.37 11.97
C HIS A 317 21.57 10.19 12.89
N LEU A 318 22.49 9.23 12.99
CA LEU A 318 22.39 8.02 13.81
C LEU A 318 23.44 7.99 14.92
N PRO A 319 23.47 8.97 15.86
CA PRO A 319 24.56 9.11 16.83
C PRO A 319 24.62 7.97 17.86
N SER A 320 23.50 7.30 18.13
CA SER A 320 23.40 6.22 19.13
C SER A 320 23.63 4.83 18.55
N VAL A 321 23.82 4.70 17.22
CA VAL A 321 23.94 3.41 16.55
C VAL A 321 25.41 3.07 16.32
N HIS A 322 25.82 1.88 16.75
CA HIS A 322 27.14 1.33 16.48
C HIS A 322 27.09 0.38 15.28
N LEU A 323 28.07 0.51 14.38
CA LEU A 323 28.17 -0.30 13.19
C LEU A 323 29.00 -1.56 13.47
N LEU A 324 28.40 -2.74 13.30
CA LEU A 324 29.07 -4.03 13.35
C LEU A 324 29.04 -4.65 11.96
N LEU A 325 30.23 -4.77 11.32
CA LEU A 325 30.35 -5.36 9.99
C LEU A 325 30.90 -6.78 10.09
N ARG A 326 30.20 -7.72 9.48
CA ARG A 326 30.63 -9.12 9.35
C ARG A 326 31.00 -9.40 7.90
N GLN A 327 32.28 -9.70 7.63
CA GLN A 327 32.79 -9.91 6.27
C GLN A 327 33.40 -11.29 6.05
N ASP A 328 33.79 -12.03 7.09
CA ASP A 328 34.46 -13.34 6.97
C ASP A 328 33.46 -14.48 7.21
N PHE A 329 33.07 -15.17 6.16
CA PHE A 329 32.38 -16.46 6.21
C PHE A 329 33.39 -17.61 6.02
N THR A 330 34.34 -17.76 6.93
CA THR A 330 35.11 -18.99 7.03
C THR A 330 34.49 -19.83 8.15
N PRO A 331 34.07 -21.08 7.89
CA PRO A 331 33.39 -21.93 8.89
C PRO A 331 34.29 -22.33 10.08
N GLU A 332 35.60 -21.99 10.05
CA GLU A 332 36.57 -22.54 10.98
C GLU A 332 36.87 -21.72 12.25
N ASN A 333 36.33 -20.52 12.44
CA ASN A 333 36.74 -19.67 13.57
C ASN A 333 35.63 -19.20 14.52
N ASP A 334 34.47 -19.87 14.55
CA ASP A 334 33.33 -19.49 15.42
C ASP A 334 33.35 -20.17 16.80
N SER A 335 34.51 -20.26 17.45
CA SER A 335 34.61 -20.84 18.81
C SER A 335 34.42 -19.82 19.94
N VAL A 336 34.14 -18.51 19.68
CA VAL A 336 34.12 -17.50 20.74
C VAL A 336 32.74 -16.86 21.01
N HIS A 337 31.74 -16.98 20.12
CA HIS A 337 30.40 -16.45 20.37
C HIS A 337 29.30 -17.52 20.20
N ARG A 338 29.24 -18.45 21.17
CA ARG A 338 28.08 -19.32 21.39
C ARG A 338 26.92 -18.45 21.93
N GLY A 339 26.00 -18.07 21.06
CA GLY A 339 24.79 -17.37 21.48
C GLY A 339 23.73 -17.13 20.42
N VAL A 340 24.03 -17.31 19.13
CA VAL A 340 23.01 -17.15 18.06
C VAL A 340 23.18 -18.31 17.07
N ASN A 341 22.12 -19.07 16.88
CA ASN A 341 22.08 -20.28 16.03
C ASN A 341 22.68 -20.01 14.64
N SER A 342 23.92 -20.44 14.41
CA SER A 342 24.62 -20.36 13.12
C SER A 342 23.92 -21.17 12.02
N ASP A 343 23.21 -22.23 12.39
CA ASP A 343 22.48 -23.09 11.45
C ASP A 343 21.26 -22.39 10.81
N PHE A 344 20.63 -21.44 11.53
CA PHE A 344 19.50 -20.66 11.00
C PHE A 344 19.96 -19.61 9.99
N ILE A 345 21.13 -19.01 10.18
CA ILE A 345 21.67 -17.97 9.28
C ILE A 345 22.07 -18.60 7.93
N SER A 346 22.63 -19.81 7.96
CA SER A 346 23.06 -20.50 6.75
C SER A 346 21.90 -20.97 5.88
N ALA A 347 20.83 -21.50 6.47
CA ALA A 347 19.66 -21.97 5.74
C ALA A 347 18.83 -20.82 5.11
N ASP A 348 18.60 -19.76 5.87
CA ASP A 348 17.84 -18.56 5.42
C ASP A 348 18.64 -17.78 4.35
N PHE A 349 19.97 -17.79 4.44
CA PHE A 349 20.88 -17.21 3.46
C PHE A 349 20.84 -17.97 2.13
N ILE A 350 20.96 -19.30 2.16
CA ILE A 350 20.89 -20.13 0.96
C ILE A 350 19.52 -19.98 0.30
N HIS A 351 18.45 -20.00 1.08
CA HIS A 351 17.07 -19.85 0.57
C HIS A 351 16.87 -18.48 -0.11
N LYS A 352 17.37 -17.40 0.49
CA LYS A 352 17.24 -16.06 -0.05
C LYS A 352 18.12 -15.82 -1.27
N GLN A 353 19.27 -16.48 -1.35
CA GLN A 353 20.14 -16.48 -2.53
C GLN A 353 19.49 -17.26 -3.68
N ASP A 354 18.87 -18.40 -3.39
CA ASP A 354 18.12 -19.18 -4.38
C ASP A 354 16.88 -18.42 -4.90
N GLU A 355 16.12 -17.76 -4.03
CA GLU A 355 15.00 -16.88 -4.44
C GLU A 355 15.48 -15.74 -5.35
N LEU A 356 16.60 -15.09 -5.00
CA LEU A 356 17.14 -13.99 -5.80
C LEU A 356 17.65 -14.51 -7.16
N LEU A 357 18.31 -15.67 -7.18
CA LEU A 357 18.75 -16.31 -8.41
C LEU A 357 17.58 -16.73 -9.28
N GLN A 358 16.54 -17.33 -8.70
CA GLN A 358 15.32 -17.69 -9.43
C GLN A 358 14.60 -16.47 -10.01
N SER A 359 14.46 -15.38 -9.22
CA SER A 359 13.85 -14.15 -9.70
C SER A 359 14.64 -13.50 -10.85
N LYS A 360 15.97 -13.48 -10.75
CA LYS A 360 16.86 -12.98 -11.82
C LYS A 360 16.85 -13.88 -13.05
N GLN A 361 16.76 -15.18 -12.88
CA GLN A 361 16.60 -16.12 -14.00
C GLN A 361 15.26 -15.93 -14.70
N ALA A 362 14.16 -15.78 -13.96
CA ALA A 362 12.83 -15.51 -14.52
C ALA A 362 12.78 -14.17 -15.28
N GLU A 363 13.41 -13.12 -14.76
CA GLU A 363 13.54 -11.83 -15.44
C GLU A 363 14.35 -11.94 -16.72
N ARG A 364 15.47 -12.66 -16.68
CA ARG A 364 16.32 -12.93 -17.86
C ARG A 364 15.57 -13.73 -18.92
N ASP A 365 14.86 -14.78 -18.51
CA ASP A 365 14.14 -15.64 -19.43
C ASP A 365 12.93 -14.91 -20.08
N SER A 366 12.25 -14.03 -19.33
CA SER A 366 11.22 -13.13 -19.85
C SER A 366 11.80 -12.15 -20.87
N LEU A 367 12.95 -11.52 -20.57
CA LEU A 367 13.64 -10.62 -21.50
C LEU A 367 14.16 -11.36 -22.75
N ALA A 368 14.63 -12.59 -22.60
CA ALA A 368 15.07 -13.42 -23.72
C ALA A 368 13.91 -13.79 -24.64
N MET A 369 12.73 -14.12 -24.09
CA MET A 369 11.51 -14.36 -24.87
C MET A 369 11.07 -13.12 -25.65
N LEU A 370 11.05 -11.95 -25.00
CA LEU A 370 10.72 -10.69 -25.66
C LEU A 370 11.70 -10.32 -26.78
N LEU A 371 12.99 -10.55 -26.57
CA LEU A 371 14.02 -10.35 -27.60
C LEU A 371 13.84 -11.30 -28.78
N GLU A 372 13.53 -12.55 -28.52
CA GLU A 372 13.32 -13.55 -29.58
C GLU A 372 12.04 -13.28 -30.37
N GLU A 373 10.98 -12.84 -29.70
CA GLU A 373 9.73 -12.42 -30.37
C GLU A 373 9.96 -11.18 -31.23
N THR A 374 10.66 -10.17 -30.72
CA THR A 374 11.02 -8.95 -31.47
C THR A 374 11.92 -9.27 -32.65
N ARG A 375 12.84 -10.23 -32.51
CA ARG A 375 13.72 -10.68 -33.57
C ARG A 375 12.93 -11.41 -34.69
N LYS A 376 12.00 -12.31 -34.34
CA LYS A 376 11.13 -13.00 -35.29
C LYS A 376 10.30 -12.00 -36.13
N ILE A 377 9.66 -11.02 -35.45
CA ILE A 377 8.90 -9.95 -36.10
C ILE A 377 9.80 -9.17 -37.09
N SER A 378 11.04 -8.86 -36.68
CA SER A 378 12.00 -8.14 -37.53
C SER A 378 12.48 -8.97 -38.72
N GLU A 379 12.71 -10.27 -38.55
CA GLU A 379 13.11 -11.19 -39.62
C GLU A 379 11.97 -11.44 -40.62
N GLU A 380 10.75 -11.64 -40.14
CA GLU A 380 9.54 -11.74 -40.98
C GLU A 380 9.30 -10.44 -41.75
N GLY A 381 9.47 -9.28 -41.15
CA GLY A 381 9.37 -7.98 -41.82
C GLY A 381 10.37 -7.84 -42.98
N LYS A 382 11.63 -8.26 -42.77
CA LYS A 382 12.66 -8.24 -43.83
C LYS A 382 12.37 -9.21 -44.93
N ALA A 383 11.84 -10.40 -44.64
CA ALA A 383 11.44 -11.37 -45.64
C ALA A 383 10.31 -10.82 -46.53
N ILE A 384 9.31 -10.18 -45.92
CA ILE A 384 8.21 -9.54 -46.64
C ILE A 384 8.71 -8.38 -47.53
N GLU A 385 9.66 -7.57 -47.02
CA GLU A 385 10.28 -6.51 -47.81
C GLU A 385 10.99 -7.07 -49.06
N GLN A 386 11.77 -8.14 -48.91
CA GLN A 386 12.48 -8.79 -50.02
C GLN A 386 11.52 -9.45 -51.04
N GLU A 387 10.50 -10.15 -50.55
CA GLU A 387 9.46 -10.75 -51.42
C GLU A 387 8.73 -9.64 -52.21
N LEU A 388 8.37 -8.53 -51.57
CA LEU A 388 7.65 -7.41 -52.16
C LEU A 388 8.49 -6.73 -53.25
N CYS A 389 9.77 -6.44 -53.00
CA CYS A 389 10.69 -5.87 -54.00
C CYS A 389 10.97 -6.82 -55.16
N SER A 390 10.90 -8.14 -54.96
CA SER A 390 11.10 -9.12 -56.01
C SER A 390 9.87 -9.27 -56.91
N LEU A 391 8.67 -9.12 -56.39
CA LEU A 391 7.39 -9.27 -57.08
C LEU A 391 6.95 -8.01 -57.84
N PHE A 392 7.35 -6.83 -57.30
CA PHE A 392 6.94 -5.53 -57.84
C PHE A 392 8.18 -4.70 -58.19
N SER A 393 8.53 -4.71 -59.48
CA SER A 393 9.76 -4.04 -60.01
C SER A 393 9.81 -2.54 -59.77
N ASP A 394 8.67 -1.88 -59.58
CA ASP A 394 8.56 -0.45 -59.31
C ASP A 394 8.86 -0.07 -57.84
N VAL A 395 9.01 -1.05 -56.98
CA VAL A 395 9.34 -0.86 -55.55
C VAL A 395 10.81 -1.20 -55.32
N GLN A 396 11.63 -0.16 -55.07
CA GLN A 396 13.07 -0.30 -54.83
C GLN A 396 13.36 -0.74 -53.40
N SER A 397 12.60 -0.25 -52.47
CA SER A 397 12.62 -0.66 -51.05
C SER A 397 11.25 -0.44 -50.43
N ALA A 398 10.89 -1.29 -49.49
CA ALA A 398 9.63 -1.19 -48.78
C ALA A 398 9.85 -1.48 -47.29
N ARG A 399 9.05 -0.90 -46.45
CA ARG A 399 9.05 -1.15 -45.02
C ARG A 399 7.62 -1.25 -44.52
N LEU A 400 7.27 -2.38 -43.93
CA LEU A 400 5.97 -2.60 -43.34
C LEU A 400 6.04 -2.36 -41.84
N GLN A 401 5.14 -1.54 -41.33
CA GLN A 401 5.04 -1.23 -39.90
C GLN A 401 3.58 -1.33 -39.44
N SER A 402 3.32 -2.01 -38.34
CA SER A 402 2.00 -2.06 -37.74
C SER A 402 1.89 -0.96 -36.66
N MET A 403 0.73 -0.31 -36.60
CA MET A 403 0.38 0.66 -35.59
C MET A 403 -0.96 0.28 -34.94
N ASN A 404 -1.03 0.35 -33.61
CA ASN A 404 -2.29 0.13 -32.90
C ASN A 404 -2.97 1.49 -32.70
N PHE A 405 -4.21 1.59 -33.19
CA PHE A 405 -5.11 2.72 -32.94
C PHE A 405 -6.35 2.17 -32.23
N ASP A 406 -6.50 2.49 -30.96
CA ASP A 406 -7.57 1.99 -30.09
C ASP A 406 -7.73 0.45 -30.19
N ASP A 407 -8.78 -0.07 -30.81
CA ASP A 407 -9.00 -1.51 -30.98
C ASP A 407 -8.62 -2.07 -32.37
N ASP A 408 -8.11 -1.22 -33.29
CA ASP A 408 -7.77 -1.61 -34.66
C ASP A 408 -6.27 -1.58 -34.95
N ILE A 409 -5.75 -2.63 -35.57
CA ILE A 409 -4.37 -2.69 -36.04
C ILE A 409 -4.32 -2.20 -37.49
N VAL A 410 -3.62 -1.11 -37.71
CA VAL A 410 -3.39 -0.52 -39.05
C VAL A 410 -1.97 -0.83 -39.50
N TYR A 411 -1.81 -1.25 -40.74
CA TYR A 411 -0.53 -1.56 -41.35
C TYR A 411 -0.14 -0.46 -42.34
N MET A 412 1.00 0.16 -42.12
CA MET A 412 1.56 1.18 -42.99
C MET A 412 2.69 0.57 -43.82
N LEU A 413 2.53 0.57 -45.12
CA LEU A 413 3.57 0.20 -46.06
C LEU A 413 4.25 1.48 -46.60
N ALA A 414 5.43 1.79 -46.05
CA ALA A 414 6.27 2.83 -46.60
C ALA A 414 7.13 2.25 -47.75
N TYR A 415 7.11 2.86 -48.93
CA TYR A 415 7.87 2.38 -50.07
C TYR A 415 8.64 3.51 -50.74
N LYS A 416 9.75 3.14 -51.37
CA LYS A 416 10.55 4.00 -52.25
C LYS A 416 10.53 3.42 -53.68
N GLY A 417 10.15 4.23 -54.63
CA GLY A 417 10.09 3.84 -56.05
C GLY A 417 10.27 5.06 -56.96
N GLU A 418 10.60 4.83 -58.23
CA GLU A 418 10.84 5.89 -59.22
C GLU A 418 9.57 6.68 -59.53
N ARG A 419 8.41 6.04 -59.48
CA ARG A 419 7.10 6.68 -59.65
C ARG A 419 6.13 6.32 -58.53
N GLU A 420 5.02 7.02 -58.49
CA GLU A 420 3.92 6.71 -57.59
C GLU A 420 3.19 5.44 -58.10
N LEU A 421 2.88 4.51 -57.18
CA LEU A 421 2.13 3.31 -57.51
C LEU A 421 0.70 3.67 -57.96
N ASN A 422 0.28 3.17 -59.11
CA ASN A 422 -1.07 3.41 -59.59
C ASN A 422 -2.11 2.61 -58.77
N ALA A 423 -3.39 2.92 -58.92
CA ALA A 423 -4.46 2.29 -58.15
C ALA A 423 -4.53 0.75 -58.34
N GLN A 424 -4.13 0.26 -59.51
CA GLN A 424 -4.13 -1.16 -59.80
C GLN A 424 -2.96 -1.90 -59.14
N GLU A 425 -1.78 -1.30 -59.12
CA GLU A 425 -0.59 -1.80 -58.41
C GLU A 425 -0.79 -1.81 -56.90
N GLN A 426 -1.36 -0.74 -56.34
CA GLN A 426 -1.72 -0.69 -54.94
C GLN A 426 -2.74 -1.76 -54.57
N ALA A 427 -3.73 -2.03 -55.44
CA ALA A 427 -4.71 -3.08 -55.21
C ALA A 427 -4.07 -4.48 -55.24
N GLN A 428 -3.11 -4.73 -56.15
CA GLN A 428 -2.37 -5.99 -56.20
C GLN A 428 -1.49 -6.21 -54.99
N ILE A 429 -0.72 -5.21 -54.56
CA ILE A 429 0.12 -5.28 -53.37
C ILE A 429 -0.76 -5.48 -52.13
N ARG A 430 -1.89 -4.76 -52.03
CA ARG A 430 -2.84 -4.90 -50.94
C ARG A 430 -3.43 -6.32 -50.86
N SER A 431 -3.82 -6.89 -51.99
CA SER A 431 -4.34 -8.25 -52.06
C SER A 431 -3.28 -9.29 -51.65
N TRP A 432 -2.03 -9.11 -52.12
CA TRP A 432 -0.92 -9.99 -51.78
C TRP A 432 -0.59 -9.93 -50.28
N LEU A 433 -0.43 -8.72 -49.73
CA LEU A 433 -0.16 -8.52 -48.27
C LEU A 433 -1.30 -9.05 -47.40
N SER A 434 -2.55 -8.84 -47.81
CA SER A 434 -3.73 -9.36 -47.10
C SER A 434 -3.71 -10.89 -47.04
N THR A 435 -3.33 -11.56 -48.12
CA THR A 435 -3.21 -13.02 -48.14
C THR A 435 -2.00 -13.52 -47.38
N ARG A 436 -0.85 -12.86 -47.50
CA ARG A 436 0.42 -13.25 -46.87
C ARG A 436 0.42 -13.11 -45.36
N LEU A 437 -0.25 -12.07 -44.84
CA LEU A 437 -0.32 -11.73 -43.43
C LEU A 437 -1.66 -12.11 -42.75
N SER A 438 -2.62 -12.61 -43.55
CA SER A 438 -3.99 -12.94 -43.10
C SER A 438 -4.69 -11.73 -42.43
N ILE A 439 -4.50 -10.53 -42.99
CA ILE A 439 -5.07 -9.27 -42.52
C ILE A 439 -6.12 -8.71 -43.46
N LYS A 440 -6.98 -7.81 -42.98
CA LYS A 440 -7.97 -7.16 -43.86
C LYS A 440 -7.29 -6.19 -44.83
N ALA A 441 -7.63 -6.26 -46.09
CA ALA A 441 -7.08 -5.40 -47.15
C ALA A 441 -7.26 -3.90 -46.86
N GLU A 442 -8.34 -3.52 -46.18
CA GLU A 442 -8.69 -2.16 -45.83
C GLU A 442 -7.74 -1.56 -44.76
N ALA A 443 -7.10 -2.42 -43.95
CA ALA A 443 -6.17 -2.00 -42.89
C ALA A 443 -4.76 -1.62 -43.41
N ILE A 444 -4.51 -1.74 -44.74
CA ILE A 444 -3.20 -1.49 -45.35
C ILE A 444 -3.19 -0.12 -46.02
N HIS A 445 -2.34 0.77 -45.52
CA HIS A 445 -2.13 2.11 -46.05
C HIS A 445 -0.74 2.25 -46.68
N PHE A 446 -0.68 2.97 -47.81
CA PHE A 446 0.56 3.20 -48.56
C PHE A 446 1.11 4.57 -48.27
N TYR A 447 2.41 4.65 -48.04
CA TYR A 447 3.13 5.90 -47.89
C TYR A 447 4.41 5.89 -48.74
N ARG A 448 4.56 6.85 -49.62
CA ARG A 448 5.78 7.01 -50.41
C ARG A 448 6.82 7.82 -49.65
N LEU A 449 8.06 7.31 -49.60
CA LEU A 449 9.21 7.97 -48.97
C LEU A 449 9.95 8.86 -49.98
#